data_41699a78a398e3986e4de6b9e8a84ea0
#
_entry.id   41699a78a398e3986e4de6b9e8a84ea0
#
_cell.length_a   1.000
_cell.length_b   1.000
_cell.length_c   1.000
_cell.angle_alpha   90.00
_cell.angle_beta   90.00
_cell.angle_gamma   90.00
#
_symmetry.space_group_name_H-M   'P 1'
#
loop_
_entity.id
_entity.type
_entity.pdbx_description
1 polymer ?
#
loop_
_entity_poly.entity_id
_entity_poly.type
_entity_poly.pdbx_seq_one_letter_code
_entity_poly.pdbx_strand_id
1 'polypeptide(L)'
;MDKDILGTALLDYQQGNYSEDIITYSSLEEEDVLPLPYMFRSFEEMPKIEQKALKLCKGKVLDVGCGAGSHGLYLQEKGLLVTGLDASEGAISVSKQRGLKSTAHSELLKYEGDKYDTILILMNGVGLAGTLNGLEPFFNKLKSLLNENGQILLDSSDIIYMFENDEDGGYWIPDNVNYYGEV
;
A
#
# COMPACT_ATOMS: atom_id res chain seq x y z
N MET A 1 -0.87 21.29 -8.84
CA MET A 1 -0.94 20.52 -7.58
C MET A 1 -1.94 19.42 -7.83
N ASP A 2 -1.47 18.19 -7.92
CA ASP A 2 -2.38 17.05 -7.96
C ASP A 2 -3.17 17.05 -6.66
N LYS A 3 -4.50 16.92 -6.77
CA LYS A 3 -5.36 16.85 -5.60
C LYS A 3 -5.07 15.53 -4.88
N ASP A 4 -4.84 15.57 -3.57
CA ASP A 4 -4.80 14.39 -2.71
C ASP A 4 -6.21 13.79 -2.58
N ILE A 5 -6.65 13.10 -3.64
CA ILE A 5 -7.99 12.53 -3.74
C ILE A 5 -8.19 11.48 -2.65
N LEU A 6 -7.24 10.55 -2.50
CA LEU A 6 -7.29 9.52 -1.48
C LEU A 6 -7.37 10.13 -0.08
N GLY A 7 -6.48 11.07 0.23
CA GLY A 7 -6.46 11.70 1.55
C GLY A 7 -7.72 12.48 1.86
N THR A 8 -8.30 13.18 0.87
CA THR A 8 -9.57 13.89 1.03
C THR A 8 -10.71 12.92 1.35
N ALA A 9 -10.83 11.82 0.58
CA ALA A 9 -11.86 10.82 0.79
C ALA A 9 -11.72 10.11 2.15
N LEU A 10 -10.49 9.78 2.58
CA LEU A 10 -10.24 9.20 3.90
C LEU A 10 -10.63 10.16 5.03
N LEU A 11 -10.35 11.48 4.88
CA LEU A 11 -10.74 12.50 5.86
C LEU A 11 -12.26 12.63 5.94
N ASP A 12 -12.95 12.67 4.81
CA ASP A 12 -14.42 12.76 4.78
C ASP A 12 -15.05 11.53 5.45
N TYR A 13 -14.54 10.34 5.16
CA TYR A 13 -14.98 9.13 5.82
C TYR A 13 -14.76 9.19 7.35
N GLN A 14 -13.56 9.57 7.79
CA GLN A 14 -13.22 9.69 9.21
C GLN A 14 -14.09 10.70 9.96
N GLN A 15 -14.54 11.76 9.28
CA GLN A 15 -15.38 12.81 9.84
C GLN A 15 -16.89 12.50 9.77
N GLY A 16 -17.29 11.40 9.16
CA GLY A 16 -18.68 11.03 8.95
C GLY A 16 -19.36 11.77 7.78
N ASN A 17 -18.60 12.40 6.90
CA ASN A 17 -19.07 13.09 5.70
C ASN A 17 -19.05 12.19 4.45
N TYR A 18 -18.85 10.88 4.65
CA TYR A 18 -18.79 9.90 3.57
C TYR A 18 -20.08 9.89 2.73
N SER A 19 -19.93 10.04 1.42
CA SER A 19 -21.02 10.02 0.45
C SER A 19 -20.84 8.99 -0.66
N GLU A 20 -19.59 8.70 -1.05
CA GLU A 20 -19.27 7.83 -2.17
C GLU A 20 -17.88 7.21 -2.01
N ASP A 21 -17.65 6.09 -2.67
CA ASP A 21 -16.38 5.40 -2.76
C ASP A 21 -15.48 6.02 -3.84
N ILE A 22 -14.20 5.65 -3.84
CA ILE A 22 -13.27 6.10 -4.88
C ILE A 22 -13.44 5.21 -6.10
N ILE A 23 -13.67 5.85 -7.26
CA ILE A 23 -13.67 5.17 -8.55
C ILE A 23 -12.24 5.25 -9.11
N THR A 24 -11.70 4.11 -9.51
CA THR A 24 -10.39 3.98 -10.15
C THR A 24 -10.58 3.57 -11.61
N TYR A 25 -9.72 4.10 -12.47
CA TYR A 25 -9.70 3.76 -13.90
C TYR A 25 -8.33 3.19 -14.22
N SER A 26 -8.32 2.04 -14.88
CA SER A 26 -7.08 1.41 -15.36
C SER A 26 -6.77 1.79 -16.80
N SER A 27 -5.53 1.56 -17.22
CA SER A 27 -5.13 1.70 -18.64
C SER A 27 -5.77 0.61 -19.54
N LEU A 28 -6.40 -0.39 -18.96
CA LEU A 28 -7.18 -1.44 -19.65
C LEU A 28 -8.65 -1.02 -19.86
N GLU A 29 -8.97 0.28 -19.65
CA GLU A 29 -10.33 0.83 -19.77
C GLU A 29 -11.34 0.20 -18.78
N GLU A 30 -10.87 -0.42 -17.71
CA GLU A 30 -11.70 -0.96 -16.66
C GLU A 30 -11.90 0.06 -15.53
N GLU A 31 -13.14 0.11 -15.04
CA GLU A 31 -13.54 0.89 -13.87
C GLU A 31 -13.68 -0.04 -12.69
N ASP A 32 -13.06 0.30 -11.55
CA ASP A 32 -13.21 -0.42 -10.31
C ASP A 32 -13.51 0.54 -9.16
N VAL A 33 -14.08 0.02 -8.09
CA VAL A 33 -14.47 0.80 -6.90
C VAL A 33 -13.60 0.39 -5.72
N LEU A 34 -12.88 1.37 -5.15
CA LEU A 34 -12.18 1.21 -3.89
C LEU A 34 -13.10 1.64 -2.74
N PRO A 35 -13.71 0.68 -2.00
CA PRO A 35 -14.61 1.01 -0.90
C PRO A 35 -13.84 1.66 0.25
N LEU A 36 -14.19 2.90 0.62
CA LEU A 36 -13.53 3.60 1.73
C LEU A 36 -13.61 2.84 3.06
N PRO A 37 -14.74 2.20 3.45
CA PRO A 37 -14.79 1.39 4.66
C PRO A 37 -13.70 0.33 4.73
N TYR A 38 -13.31 -0.24 3.57
CA TYR A 38 -12.25 -1.24 3.48
C TYR A 38 -10.89 -0.74 3.98
N MET A 39 -10.60 0.56 3.82
CA MET A 39 -9.37 1.16 4.33
C MET A 39 -9.33 1.27 5.86
N PHE A 40 -10.48 1.17 6.52
CA PHE A 40 -10.64 1.28 7.98
C PHE A 40 -10.85 -0.07 8.69
N ARG A 41 -10.79 -1.18 7.94
CA ARG A 41 -11.06 -2.54 8.42
C ARG A 41 -10.22 -2.94 9.62
N SER A 42 -10.79 -3.78 10.47
CA SER A 42 -10.09 -4.44 11.57
C SER A 42 -9.21 -5.60 11.06
N PHE A 43 -8.33 -6.11 11.93
CA PHE A 43 -7.48 -7.26 11.57
C PHE A 43 -8.28 -8.49 11.14
N GLU A 44 -9.42 -8.75 11.77
CA GLU A 44 -10.30 -9.88 11.49
C GLU A 44 -10.94 -9.81 10.10
N GLU A 45 -11.15 -8.59 9.61
CA GLU A 45 -11.72 -8.30 8.28
C GLU A 45 -10.68 -8.29 7.16
N MET A 46 -9.39 -8.26 7.51
CA MET A 46 -8.30 -8.29 6.52
C MET A 46 -8.21 -9.65 5.81
N PRO A 47 -7.82 -9.68 4.53
CA PRO A 47 -7.46 -10.91 3.82
C PRO A 47 -6.41 -11.72 4.56
N LYS A 48 -6.46 -13.05 4.39
CA LYS A 48 -5.52 -13.98 5.07
C LYS A 48 -4.05 -13.70 4.78
N ILE A 49 -3.74 -13.19 3.58
CA ILE A 49 -2.37 -12.81 3.19
C ILE A 49 -1.87 -11.63 4.05
N GLU A 50 -2.69 -10.60 4.24
CA GLU A 50 -2.37 -9.46 5.09
C GLU A 50 -2.22 -9.89 6.55
N GLN A 51 -3.19 -10.68 7.07
CA GLN A 51 -3.11 -11.21 8.43
C GLN A 51 -1.83 -12.02 8.67
N LYS A 52 -1.38 -12.77 7.65
CA LYS A 52 -0.12 -13.55 7.73
C LYS A 52 1.09 -12.62 7.76
N ALA A 53 1.14 -11.61 6.89
CA ALA A 53 2.22 -10.64 6.86
C ALA A 53 2.33 -9.88 8.19
N LEU A 54 1.20 -9.41 8.75
CA LEU A 54 1.17 -8.72 10.04
C LEU A 54 1.70 -9.60 11.19
N LYS A 55 1.39 -10.90 11.20
CA LYS A 55 1.90 -11.86 12.20
C LYS A 55 3.41 -12.12 12.07
N LEU A 56 4.00 -11.90 10.89
CA LEU A 56 5.44 -12.04 10.65
C LEU A 56 6.23 -10.77 10.99
N CYS A 57 5.57 -9.64 11.20
CA CYS A 57 6.23 -8.39 11.60
C CYS A 57 6.94 -8.55 12.95
N LYS A 58 8.13 -7.96 13.05
CA LYS A 58 8.96 -7.96 14.25
C LYS A 58 9.73 -6.66 14.41
N GLY A 59 10.09 -6.34 15.65
CA GLY A 59 10.94 -5.20 15.99
C GLY A 59 10.31 -3.85 15.63
N LYS A 60 11.14 -2.94 15.10
CA LYS A 60 10.70 -1.64 14.59
C LYS A 60 10.17 -1.78 13.15
N VAL A 61 8.95 -1.32 12.90
CA VAL A 61 8.23 -1.51 11.63
C VAL A 61 8.04 -0.18 10.91
N LEU A 62 8.34 -0.16 9.61
CA LEU A 62 7.89 0.88 8.69
C LEU A 62 6.71 0.32 7.88
N ASP A 63 5.54 0.94 8.02
CA ASP A 63 4.33 0.64 7.26
C ASP A 63 4.23 1.64 6.10
N VAL A 64 4.60 1.21 4.88
CA VAL A 64 4.71 2.07 3.69
C VAL A 64 3.41 2.05 2.91
N GLY A 65 2.89 3.24 2.60
CA GLY A 65 1.55 3.41 2.06
C GLY A 65 0.50 3.12 3.14
N CYS A 66 0.70 3.68 4.34
CA CYS A 66 -0.09 3.30 5.52
C CYS A 66 -1.58 3.66 5.43
N GLY A 67 -1.99 4.54 4.51
CA GLY A 67 -3.37 4.94 4.30
C GLY A 67 -4.05 5.41 5.59
N ALA A 68 -5.20 4.82 5.91
CA ALA A 68 -5.91 5.09 7.15
C ALA A 68 -5.24 4.49 8.41
N GLY A 69 -4.13 3.77 8.27
CA GLY A 69 -3.33 3.23 9.38
C GLY A 69 -3.79 1.89 9.94
N SER A 70 -4.67 1.15 9.27
CA SER A 70 -5.26 -0.09 9.81
C SER A 70 -4.21 -1.15 10.16
N HIS A 71 -3.19 -1.36 9.32
CA HIS A 71 -2.08 -2.28 9.59
C HIS A 71 -1.22 -1.78 10.75
N GLY A 72 -0.79 -0.51 10.68
CA GLY A 72 0.06 0.09 11.71
C GLY A 72 -0.58 0.12 13.09
N LEU A 73 -1.88 0.41 13.18
CA LEU A 73 -2.63 0.41 14.44
C LEU A 73 -2.66 -0.99 15.07
N TYR A 74 -2.98 -2.02 14.28
CA TYR A 74 -2.94 -3.40 14.77
C TYR A 74 -1.56 -3.78 15.31
N LEU A 75 -0.48 -3.48 14.57
CA LEU A 75 0.88 -3.78 15.01
C LEU A 75 1.26 -3.00 16.28
N GLN A 76 0.84 -1.74 16.38
CA GLN A 76 1.03 -0.91 17.57
C GLN A 76 0.29 -1.50 18.78
N GLU A 77 -0.93 -2.02 18.63
CA GLU A 77 -1.67 -2.74 19.68
C GLU A 77 -0.97 -4.02 20.13
N LYS A 78 -0.24 -4.69 19.21
CA LYS A 78 0.62 -5.85 19.55
C LYS A 78 1.94 -5.45 20.21
N GLY A 79 2.16 -4.16 20.47
CA GLY A 79 3.33 -3.66 21.19
C GLY A 79 4.55 -3.39 20.32
N LEU A 80 4.42 -3.41 18.98
CA LEU A 80 5.51 -3.06 18.06
C LEU A 80 5.66 -1.54 17.93
N LEU A 81 6.89 -1.10 17.66
CA LEU A 81 7.19 0.29 17.31
C LEU A 81 6.93 0.50 15.82
N VAL A 82 5.86 1.21 15.47
CA VAL A 82 5.44 1.39 14.08
C VAL A 82 5.56 2.84 13.67
N THR A 83 6.11 3.07 12.48
CA THR A 83 6.04 4.35 11.77
C THR A 83 5.23 4.14 10.50
N GLY A 84 4.10 4.84 10.35
CA GLY A 84 3.34 4.90 9.11
C GLY A 84 3.95 5.93 8.16
N LEU A 85 4.25 5.53 6.94
CA LEU A 85 4.74 6.39 5.86
C LEU A 85 3.70 6.46 4.76
N ASP A 86 3.33 7.68 4.34
CA ASP A 86 2.44 7.88 3.20
C ASP A 86 2.78 9.18 2.46
N ALA A 87 2.54 9.19 1.16
CA ALA A 87 2.67 10.39 0.31
C ALA A 87 1.44 11.30 0.40
N SER A 88 0.31 10.80 0.89
CA SER A 88 -0.93 11.52 1.11
C SER A 88 -0.92 12.21 2.48
N GLU A 89 -1.04 13.54 2.48
CA GLU A 89 -1.15 14.32 3.72
C GLU A 89 -2.45 13.97 4.48
N GLY A 90 -3.54 13.75 3.75
CA GLY A 90 -4.82 13.36 4.34
C GLY A 90 -4.77 11.98 4.99
N ALA A 91 -4.12 11.00 4.35
CA ALA A 91 -3.90 9.67 4.93
C ALA A 91 -3.10 9.75 6.25
N ILE A 92 -2.02 10.53 6.26
CA ILE A 92 -1.24 10.79 7.47
C ILE A 92 -2.07 11.46 8.57
N SER A 93 -2.92 12.43 8.20
CA SER A 93 -3.82 13.09 9.14
C SER A 93 -4.80 12.09 9.76
N VAL A 94 -5.44 11.24 8.95
CA VAL A 94 -6.39 10.21 9.41
C VAL A 94 -5.71 9.19 10.28
N SER A 95 -4.56 8.65 9.89
CA SER A 95 -3.83 7.64 10.68
C SER A 95 -3.45 8.17 12.06
N LYS A 96 -3.05 9.47 12.16
CA LYS A 96 -2.82 10.16 13.45
C LYS A 96 -4.10 10.28 14.28
N GLN A 97 -5.21 10.74 13.67
CA GLN A 97 -6.49 10.88 14.36
C GLN A 97 -6.99 9.55 14.92
N ARG A 98 -6.73 8.44 14.22
CA ARG A 98 -7.02 7.08 14.67
C ARG A 98 -6.07 6.57 15.76
N GLY A 99 -4.98 7.27 16.05
CA GLY A 99 -4.09 6.96 17.17
C GLY A 99 -2.75 6.32 16.80
N LEU A 100 -2.34 6.32 15.53
CA LEU A 100 -1.00 5.90 15.15
C LEU A 100 0.03 6.92 15.66
N LYS A 101 0.96 6.46 16.53
CA LYS A 101 1.84 7.33 17.32
C LYS A 101 2.96 7.97 16.52
N SER A 102 3.47 7.27 15.50
CA SER A 102 4.56 7.77 14.65
C SER A 102 4.14 7.68 13.19
N THR A 103 4.24 8.80 12.49
CA THR A 103 3.93 8.89 11.05
C THR A 103 4.90 9.82 10.35
N ALA A 104 5.11 9.61 9.06
CA ALA A 104 5.90 10.46 8.18
C ALA A 104 5.14 10.73 6.87
N HIS A 105 5.00 12.00 6.51
CA HIS A 105 4.45 12.41 5.21
C HIS A 105 5.59 12.54 4.22
N SER A 106 5.76 11.56 3.34
CA SER A 106 6.79 11.56 2.30
C SER A 106 6.53 10.45 1.28
N GLU A 107 6.96 10.66 0.05
CA GLU A 107 7.14 9.58 -0.91
C GLU A 107 8.27 8.65 -0.43
N LEU A 108 8.15 7.34 -0.68
CA LEU A 108 9.14 6.34 -0.23
C LEU A 108 10.57 6.69 -0.70
N LEU A 109 10.74 7.03 -1.98
CA LEU A 109 12.08 7.29 -2.54
C LEU A 109 12.76 8.54 -1.93
N LYS A 110 11.96 9.48 -1.42
CA LYS A 110 12.44 10.71 -0.76
C LYS A 110 12.57 10.57 0.76
N TYR A 111 12.02 9.49 1.33
CA TYR A 111 11.99 9.32 2.77
C TYR A 111 13.40 9.10 3.34
N GLU A 112 13.81 9.96 4.26
CA GLU A 112 15.04 9.87 5.01
C GLU A 112 14.70 9.68 6.50
N GLY A 113 14.61 8.44 6.93
CA GLY A 113 14.23 8.07 8.28
C GLY A 113 15.20 7.09 8.91
N ASP A 114 14.81 6.59 10.07
CA ASP A 114 15.53 5.56 10.78
C ASP A 114 15.59 4.24 10.00
N LYS A 115 16.33 3.29 10.54
CA LYS A 115 16.32 1.90 10.06
C LYS A 115 15.28 1.07 10.80
N TYR A 116 14.78 0.03 10.13
CA TYR A 116 13.67 -0.81 10.57
C TYR A 116 14.04 -2.28 10.52
N ASP A 117 13.42 -3.07 11.41
CA ASP A 117 13.56 -4.53 11.43
C ASP A 117 12.59 -5.20 10.48
N THR A 118 11.45 -4.54 10.20
CA THR A 118 10.47 -4.94 9.20
C THR A 118 10.05 -3.72 8.39
N ILE A 119 10.04 -3.86 7.06
CA ILE A 119 9.35 -2.94 6.17
C ILE A 119 8.14 -3.68 5.62
N LEU A 120 6.95 -3.15 5.87
CA LEU A 120 5.65 -3.70 5.46
C LEU A 120 5.09 -2.86 4.34
N ILE A 121 4.67 -3.51 3.23
CA ILE A 121 4.13 -2.84 2.05
C ILE A 121 3.05 -3.75 1.48
N LEU A 122 1.79 -3.50 1.84
CA LEU A 122 0.66 -4.36 1.49
C LEU A 122 -0.36 -3.63 0.61
N MET A 123 -1.33 -4.39 0.11
CA MET A 123 -2.34 -3.97 -0.87
C MET A 123 -1.72 -3.64 -2.24
N ASN A 124 -1.13 -4.65 -2.87
CA ASN A 124 -0.36 -4.54 -4.10
C ASN A 124 0.87 -3.63 -3.92
N GLY A 125 1.59 -3.84 -2.83
CA GLY A 125 2.67 -2.97 -2.40
C GLY A 125 3.81 -2.83 -3.40
N VAL A 126 4.06 -3.85 -4.24
CA VAL A 126 5.05 -3.76 -5.32
C VAL A 126 4.69 -2.69 -6.36
N GLY A 127 3.39 -2.37 -6.50
CA GLY A 127 2.90 -1.33 -7.42
C GLY A 127 3.44 0.07 -7.13
N LEU A 128 3.96 0.32 -5.92
CA LEU A 128 4.66 1.57 -5.61
C LEU A 128 5.95 1.79 -6.43
N ALA A 129 6.49 0.74 -7.06
CA ALA A 129 7.61 0.87 -8.00
C ALA A 129 7.19 1.49 -9.34
N GLY A 130 5.89 1.49 -9.66
CA GLY A 130 5.29 2.05 -10.89
C GLY A 130 5.52 1.15 -12.10
N THR A 131 6.76 0.97 -12.51
CA THR A 131 7.15 0.18 -13.70
C THR A 131 8.26 -0.82 -13.35
N LEU A 132 8.56 -1.75 -14.28
CA LEU A 132 9.70 -2.66 -14.13
C LEU A 132 11.03 -1.90 -13.90
N ASN A 133 11.22 -0.77 -14.57
CA ASN A 133 12.42 0.07 -14.39
C ASN A 133 12.47 0.74 -13.01
N GLY A 134 11.33 0.91 -12.36
CA GLY A 134 11.23 1.45 -11.00
C GLY A 134 11.59 0.46 -9.90
N LEU A 135 11.62 -0.85 -10.19
CA LEU A 135 11.91 -1.89 -9.19
C LEU A 135 13.29 -1.75 -8.55
N GLU A 136 14.31 -1.48 -9.36
CA GLU A 136 15.69 -1.37 -8.84
C GLU A 136 15.83 -0.21 -7.83
N PRO A 137 15.48 1.04 -8.14
CA PRO A 137 15.53 2.11 -7.15
C PRO A 137 14.61 1.87 -5.95
N PHE A 138 13.44 1.26 -6.17
CA PHE A 138 12.50 0.89 -5.10
C PHE A 138 13.16 -0.08 -4.10
N PHE A 139 13.69 -1.22 -4.56
CA PHE A 139 14.33 -2.19 -3.66
C PHE A 139 15.62 -1.68 -3.04
N ASN A 140 16.40 -0.86 -3.77
CA ASN A 140 17.58 -0.21 -3.21
C ASN A 140 17.22 0.73 -2.07
N LYS A 141 16.12 1.49 -2.20
CA LYS A 141 15.60 2.34 -1.13
C LYS A 141 15.15 1.52 0.08
N LEU A 142 14.35 0.49 -0.12
CA LEU A 142 13.91 -0.40 0.97
C LEU A 142 15.11 -1.00 1.71
N LYS A 143 16.07 -1.53 0.96
CA LYS A 143 17.30 -2.08 1.54
C LYS A 143 18.09 -1.04 2.36
N SER A 144 18.11 0.20 1.92
CA SER A 144 18.79 1.29 2.65
C SER A 144 18.14 1.61 4.01
N LEU A 145 16.85 1.30 4.17
CA LEU A 145 16.06 1.53 5.38
C LEU A 145 16.02 0.31 6.31
N LEU A 146 16.62 -0.82 5.94
CA LEU A 146 16.66 -2.02 6.80
C LEU A 146 17.82 -2.00 7.80
N ASN A 147 17.53 -2.50 8.99
CA ASN A 147 18.54 -2.98 9.92
C ASN A 147 19.24 -4.24 9.38
N GLU A 148 20.39 -4.59 9.93
CA GLU A 148 21.00 -5.89 9.71
C GLU A 148 20.04 -7.01 10.13
N ASN A 149 19.86 -8.02 9.26
CA ASN A 149 18.87 -9.09 9.42
C ASN A 149 17.39 -8.62 9.43
N GLY A 150 17.11 -7.42 8.95
CA GLY A 150 15.76 -6.94 8.71
C GLY A 150 15.07 -7.69 7.56
N GLN A 151 13.76 -7.54 7.47
CA GLN A 151 12.92 -8.19 6.45
C GLN A 151 12.04 -7.19 5.74
N ILE A 152 11.68 -7.51 4.49
CA ILE A 152 10.65 -6.83 3.72
C ILE A 152 9.50 -7.80 3.56
N LEU A 153 8.29 -7.37 3.90
CA LEU A 153 7.04 -8.08 3.67
C LEU A 153 6.22 -7.24 2.71
N LEU A 154 6.07 -7.73 1.51
CA LEU A 154 5.28 -7.07 0.46
C LEU A 154 4.42 -8.09 -0.28
N ASP A 155 3.36 -7.62 -0.89
CA ASP A 155 2.52 -8.40 -1.80
C ASP A 155 2.53 -7.82 -3.21
N SER A 156 2.07 -8.64 -4.14
CA SER A 156 1.79 -8.27 -5.52
C SER A 156 0.60 -9.06 -6.01
N SER A 157 -0.13 -8.50 -6.97
CA SER A 157 -1.20 -9.20 -7.68
C SER A 157 -0.71 -9.63 -9.05
N ASP A 158 -1.04 -10.86 -9.44
CA ASP A 158 -0.92 -11.29 -10.83
C ASP A 158 -2.23 -10.92 -11.53
N ILE A 159 -2.18 -9.97 -12.44
CA ILE A 159 -3.34 -9.46 -13.15
C ILE A 159 -3.60 -10.18 -14.47
N ILE A 160 -2.95 -11.31 -14.73
CA ILE A 160 -3.13 -12.08 -15.99
C ILE A 160 -4.60 -12.43 -16.24
N TYR A 161 -5.40 -12.58 -15.18
CA TYR A 161 -6.83 -12.87 -15.26
C TYR A 161 -7.68 -11.75 -15.91
N MET A 162 -7.14 -10.54 -16.02
CA MET A 162 -7.79 -9.40 -16.68
C MET A 162 -7.68 -9.45 -18.20
N PHE A 163 -6.86 -10.35 -18.75
CA PHE A 163 -6.63 -10.49 -20.17
C PHE A 163 -7.43 -11.67 -20.74
N GLU A 164 -7.96 -11.49 -21.96
CA GLU A 164 -8.64 -12.56 -22.65
C GLU A 164 -7.69 -13.70 -22.95
N ASN A 165 -8.15 -14.94 -22.74
CA ASN A 165 -7.41 -16.14 -23.09
C ASN A 165 -8.00 -16.77 -24.35
N ASP A 166 -7.13 -17.40 -25.15
CA ASP A 166 -7.53 -18.19 -26.30
C ASP A 166 -7.79 -19.66 -25.94
N GLU A 167 -8.30 -20.42 -26.90
CA GLU A 167 -8.64 -21.86 -26.73
C GLU A 167 -7.40 -22.72 -26.45
N ASP A 168 -6.20 -22.27 -26.81
CA ASP A 168 -4.91 -22.95 -26.63
C ASP A 168 -4.26 -22.58 -25.27
N GLY A 169 -4.88 -21.69 -24.47
CA GLY A 169 -4.42 -21.25 -23.16
C GLY A 169 -3.40 -20.11 -23.19
N GLY A 170 -3.25 -19.44 -24.35
CA GLY A 170 -2.52 -18.18 -24.46
C GLY A 170 -3.35 -16.99 -23.97
N TYR A 171 -2.71 -15.87 -23.70
CA TYR A 171 -3.37 -14.62 -23.31
C TYR A 171 -3.08 -13.52 -24.32
N TRP A 172 -4.10 -12.74 -24.63
CA TRP A 172 -3.98 -11.56 -25.50
C TRP A 172 -3.48 -10.38 -24.69
N ILE A 173 -2.21 -10.01 -24.87
CA ILE A 173 -1.56 -8.88 -24.17
C ILE A 173 -1.32 -7.77 -25.20
N PRO A 174 -1.64 -6.49 -24.90
CA PRO A 174 -1.41 -5.37 -25.79
C PRO A 174 0.07 -5.21 -26.16
N ASP A 175 0.37 -4.95 -27.42
CA ASP A 175 1.75 -4.79 -27.93
C ASP A 175 2.48 -3.55 -27.41
N ASN A 176 1.75 -2.60 -26.84
CA ASN A 176 2.27 -1.32 -26.36
C ASN A 176 2.77 -1.32 -24.93
N VAL A 177 2.74 -2.46 -24.23
CA VAL A 177 3.24 -2.62 -22.86
C VAL A 177 4.52 -3.46 -22.85
N ASN A 178 5.46 -3.11 -21.95
CA ASN A 178 6.69 -3.91 -21.77
C ASN A 178 6.44 -5.16 -20.91
N TYR A 179 5.41 -5.10 -20.10
CA TYR A 179 5.00 -6.18 -19.20
C TYR A 179 3.50 -6.04 -18.91
N TYR A 180 2.76 -7.15 -18.99
CA TYR A 180 1.30 -7.14 -18.82
C TYR A 180 0.82 -6.64 -17.43
N GLY A 181 1.69 -6.61 -16.44
CA GLY A 181 1.43 -6.09 -15.12
C GLY A 181 1.63 -4.57 -14.95
N GLU A 182 2.00 -3.85 -16.00
CA GLU A 182 2.08 -2.38 -16.02
C GLU A 182 0.73 -1.80 -16.49
N VAL A 183 -0.19 -1.57 -15.56
CA VAL A 183 -1.57 -1.12 -15.82
C VAL A 183 -1.81 0.25 -15.19
#